data_16d9cdecd4ad001c04c1db629f28d6b7
#
_entry.id   16d9cdecd4ad001c04c1db629f28d6b7
#
_cell.length_a   1.000
_cell.length_b   1.000
_cell.length_c   1.000
_cell.angle_alpha   90.00
_cell.angle_beta   90.00
_cell.angle_gamma   90.00
#
_symmetry.space_group_name_H-M   'P 1'
#
loop_
_entity.id
_entity.type
_entity.pdbx_description
1 polymer ?
#
loop_
_entity_poly.entity_id
_entity_poly.type
_entity_poly.pdbx_seq_one_letter_code
_entity_poly.pdbx_strand_id
1 'polypeptide(L)'
;TRIHRRMSSYSVTPAYNCESEHLGHNISLSANLTENKDLNKFATGESDVKTKALGLSYNLNVKSIETDFSLTCSHQESNGYRTKYVSEIATLGTSRSFLKEKNLNFSASVSLCYNEIKRQSKRLSLGADISASYTLKKVHMFSTNASFNQYGDVNITKTKSNLNCTDISVSLNYTYTFTLLEIKRKANKDKK
;
A
#
# COMPACT_ATOMS: atom_id res chain seq x y z
N THR A 1 36.63 -15.13 1.01
CA THR A 1 36.52 -13.75 0.44
C THR A 1 35.54 -12.99 1.31
N ARG A 2 36.00 -11.96 2.04
CA ARG A 2 35.10 -11.08 2.81
C ARG A 2 34.41 -10.13 1.83
N ILE A 3 33.08 -10.17 1.78
CA ILE A 3 32.27 -9.24 0.99
C ILE A 3 32.17 -7.94 1.79
N HIS A 4 32.73 -6.86 1.27
CA HIS A 4 32.58 -5.53 1.85
C HIS A 4 31.51 -4.76 1.08
N ARG A 5 30.36 -4.55 1.70
CA ARG A 5 29.27 -3.72 1.16
C ARG A 5 28.97 -2.56 2.10
N ARG A 6 28.69 -1.42 1.53
CA ARG A 6 28.21 -0.25 2.24
C ARG A 6 26.77 0.02 1.81
N MET A 7 25.87 0.05 2.76
CA MET A 7 24.50 0.50 2.58
C MET A 7 24.30 1.81 3.34
N SER A 8 23.80 2.82 2.66
CA SER A 8 23.44 4.10 3.27
C SER A 8 21.97 4.37 2.93
N SER A 9 21.18 4.74 3.94
CA SER A 9 19.76 5.07 3.77
C SER A 9 19.47 6.38 4.50
N TYR A 10 18.79 7.27 3.80
CA TYR A 10 18.33 8.55 4.32
C TYR A 10 16.83 8.65 4.08
N SER A 11 16.06 9.01 5.10
CA SER A 11 14.62 9.21 4.97
C SER A 11 14.18 10.48 5.69
N VAL A 12 13.26 11.20 5.06
CA VAL A 12 12.58 12.37 5.64
C VAL A 12 11.09 12.21 5.38
N THR A 13 10.28 12.38 6.43
CA THR A 13 8.83 12.19 6.33
C THR A 13 8.11 13.31 7.11
N PRO A 14 8.04 14.54 6.56
CA PRO A 14 7.24 15.59 7.17
C PRO A 14 5.75 15.25 7.02
N ALA A 15 4.99 15.54 8.07
CA ALA A 15 3.55 15.40 8.07
C ALA A 15 2.89 16.65 8.67
N TYR A 16 1.74 16.98 8.14
CA TYR A 16 0.90 18.08 8.62
C TYR A 16 -0.50 17.55 8.87
N ASN A 17 -1.02 17.81 10.06
CA ASN A 17 -2.37 17.46 10.47
C ASN A 17 -3.14 18.75 10.78
N CYS A 18 -4.34 18.85 10.24
CA CYS A 18 -5.27 19.92 10.56
C CYS A 18 -6.63 19.28 10.84
N GLU A 19 -7.19 19.61 11.98
CA GLU A 19 -8.47 19.05 12.43
C GLU A 19 -9.42 20.19 12.77
N SER A 20 -10.62 20.13 12.21
CA SER A 20 -11.73 21.02 12.51
C SER A 20 -12.93 20.20 13.03
N GLU A 21 -14.01 20.87 13.40
CA GLU A 21 -15.23 20.23 13.89
C GLU A 21 -15.83 19.25 12.86
N HIS A 22 -15.74 19.56 11.58
CA HIS A 22 -16.36 18.80 10.50
C HIS A 22 -15.39 18.01 9.63
N LEU A 23 -14.11 18.42 9.57
CA LEU A 23 -13.12 17.88 8.66
C LEU A 23 -11.80 17.61 9.39
N GLY A 24 -11.18 16.51 9.07
CA GLY A 24 -9.81 16.20 9.45
C GLY A 24 -8.94 16.05 8.19
N HIS A 25 -7.81 16.73 8.14
CA HIS A 25 -6.84 16.65 7.05
C HIS A 25 -5.52 16.12 7.57
N ASN A 26 -4.95 15.17 6.86
CA ASN A 26 -3.61 14.68 7.10
C ASN A 26 -2.86 14.66 5.76
N ILE A 27 -1.76 15.38 5.69
CA ILE A 27 -0.86 15.40 4.54
C ILE A 27 0.50 14.90 5.00
N SER A 28 1.07 13.92 4.32
CA SER A 28 2.43 13.48 4.56
C SER A 28 3.22 13.38 3.25
N LEU A 29 4.47 13.82 3.32
CA LEU A 29 5.45 13.67 2.27
C LEU A 29 6.50 12.69 2.75
N SER A 30 6.99 11.84 1.87
CA SER A 30 8.12 10.96 2.17
C SER A 30 9.18 11.10 1.09
N ALA A 31 10.43 11.17 1.50
CA ALA A 31 11.56 11.12 0.60
C ALA A 31 12.59 10.14 1.14
N ASN A 32 12.95 9.15 0.33
CA ASN A 32 13.90 8.11 0.70
C ASN A 32 15.01 8.04 -0.35
N LEU A 33 16.25 7.94 0.12
CA LEU A 33 17.42 7.71 -0.69
C LEU A 33 18.18 6.53 -0.10
N THR A 34 18.36 5.48 -0.89
CA THR A 34 19.16 4.31 -0.50
C THR A 34 20.28 4.10 -1.52
N GLU A 35 21.48 3.98 -1.06
CA GLU A 35 22.67 3.62 -1.83
C GLU A 35 23.25 2.32 -1.31
N ASN A 36 23.47 1.36 -2.19
CA ASN A 36 24.20 0.12 -1.92
C ASN A 36 25.41 0.07 -2.83
N LYS A 37 26.62 0.02 -2.25
CA LYS A 37 27.90 0.01 -2.97
C LYS A 37 28.73 -1.20 -2.59
N ASP A 38 29.35 -1.82 -3.59
CA ASP A 38 30.36 -2.84 -3.38
C ASP A 38 31.73 -2.15 -3.20
N LEU A 39 32.32 -2.34 -2.03
CA LEU A 39 33.62 -1.76 -1.65
C LEU A 39 34.78 -2.72 -1.85
N ASN A 40 34.61 -3.83 -2.53
CA ASN A 40 35.70 -4.75 -2.84
C ASN A 40 36.68 -4.09 -3.80
N LYS A 41 37.97 -4.36 -3.62
CA LYS A 41 39.08 -3.76 -4.41
C LYS A 41 38.96 -4.01 -5.92
N PHE A 42 38.22 -5.05 -6.32
CA PHE A 42 37.98 -5.43 -7.71
C PHE A 42 36.50 -5.28 -8.12
N ALA A 43 35.75 -4.46 -7.36
CA ALA A 43 34.36 -4.22 -7.69
C ALA A 43 34.24 -3.46 -9.02
N THR A 44 33.47 -4.01 -9.93
CA THR A 44 33.17 -3.39 -11.24
C THR A 44 32.01 -2.39 -11.17
N GLY A 45 31.42 -2.19 -9.98
CA GLY A 45 30.18 -1.41 -9.78
C GLY A 45 28.93 -2.14 -10.24
N GLU A 46 29.03 -3.39 -10.67
CA GLU A 46 27.88 -4.17 -11.18
C GLU A 46 26.81 -4.44 -10.13
N SER A 47 27.20 -4.46 -8.86
CA SER A 47 26.29 -4.63 -7.71
C SER A 47 25.84 -3.31 -7.07
N ASP A 48 26.29 -2.17 -7.59
CA ASP A 48 25.90 -0.87 -7.07
C ASP A 48 24.48 -0.52 -7.49
N VAL A 49 23.64 -0.19 -6.50
CA VAL A 49 22.26 0.21 -6.72
C VAL A 49 21.97 1.47 -5.92
N LYS A 50 21.37 2.45 -6.60
CA LYS A 50 20.88 3.68 -5.98
C LYS A 50 19.38 3.78 -6.20
N THR A 51 18.61 3.84 -5.11
CA THR A 51 17.16 3.97 -5.15
C THR A 51 16.76 5.31 -4.53
N LYS A 52 15.91 6.04 -5.26
CA LYS A 52 15.23 7.23 -4.79
C LYS A 52 13.74 6.95 -4.77
N ALA A 53 13.06 7.30 -3.70
CA ALA A 53 11.62 7.21 -3.61
C ALA A 53 11.04 8.49 -3.03
N LEU A 54 9.96 8.96 -3.65
CA LEU A 54 9.16 10.09 -3.20
C LEU A 54 7.73 9.61 -3.02
N GLY A 55 7.06 10.05 -1.98
CA GLY A 55 5.67 9.73 -1.73
C GLY A 55 4.91 10.94 -1.19
N LEU A 56 3.67 11.05 -1.62
CA LEU A 56 2.67 11.98 -1.10
C LEU A 56 1.48 11.15 -0.63
N SER A 57 1.02 11.40 0.58
CA SER A 57 -0.23 10.84 1.09
C SER A 57 -1.09 11.99 1.61
N TYR A 58 -2.33 12.00 1.19
CA TYR A 58 -3.35 12.91 1.68
C TYR A 58 -4.56 12.10 2.14
N ASN A 59 -4.99 12.32 3.38
CA ASN A 59 -6.18 11.72 3.93
C ASN A 59 -7.12 12.83 4.39
N LEU A 60 -8.39 12.71 3.98
CA LEU A 60 -9.48 13.59 4.34
C LEU A 60 -10.54 12.77 5.09
N ASN A 61 -10.76 13.09 6.34
CA ASN A 61 -11.85 12.55 7.14
C ASN A 61 -13.01 13.55 7.15
N VAL A 62 -14.17 13.15 6.64
CA VAL A 62 -15.40 13.94 6.66
C VAL A 62 -16.29 13.44 7.79
N LYS A 63 -16.20 14.08 8.96
CA LYS A 63 -16.85 13.65 10.21
C LYS A 63 -18.37 13.60 10.11
N SER A 64 -18.98 14.54 9.36
CA SER A 64 -20.44 14.63 9.21
C SER A 64 -21.07 13.42 8.55
N ILE A 65 -20.32 12.74 7.66
CA ILE A 65 -20.79 11.54 6.94
C ILE A 65 -19.97 10.30 7.30
N GLU A 66 -19.05 10.40 8.28
CA GLU A 66 -18.16 9.32 8.74
C GLU A 66 -17.45 8.62 7.57
N THR A 67 -16.90 9.39 6.64
CA THR A 67 -16.27 8.90 5.42
C THR A 67 -14.85 9.40 5.33
N ASP A 68 -13.94 8.49 5.03
CA ASP A 68 -12.53 8.78 4.76
C ASP A 68 -12.26 8.74 3.27
N PHE A 69 -11.50 9.70 2.78
CA PHE A 69 -10.94 9.72 1.45
C PHE A 69 -9.43 9.72 1.55
N SER A 70 -8.78 8.96 0.69
CA SER A 70 -7.32 8.88 0.65
C SER A 70 -6.83 9.07 -0.78
N LEU A 71 -5.74 9.82 -0.91
CA LEU A 71 -4.98 9.95 -2.15
C LEU A 71 -3.53 9.65 -1.82
N THR A 72 -2.94 8.68 -2.49
CA THR A 72 -1.52 8.40 -2.40
C THR A 72 -0.88 8.46 -3.76
N CYS A 73 0.27 9.12 -3.86
CA CYS A 73 1.10 9.14 -5.05
C CYS A 73 2.51 8.76 -4.65
N SER A 74 3.15 7.89 -5.41
CA SER A 74 4.53 7.51 -5.19
C SER A 74 5.30 7.46 -6.49
N HIS A 75 6.55 7.89 -6.42
CA HIS A 75 7.54 7.78 -7.49
C HIS A 75 8.77 7.09 -6.94
N GLN A 76 9.23 6.06 -7.60
CA GLN A 76 10.45 5.34 -7.27
C GLN A 76 11.35 5.20 -8.50
N GLU A 77 12.59 5.56 -8.35
CA GLU A 77 13.63 5.37 -9.35
C GLU A 77 14.76 4.52 -8.75
N SER A 78 15.10 3.43 -9.40
CA SER A 78 16.23 2.58 -9.03
C SER A 78 17.22 2.47 -10.19
N ASN A 79 18.45 2.87 -9.94
CA ASN A 79 19.55 2.84 -10.90
C ASN A 79 20.53 1.75 -10.48
N GLY A 80 20.67 0.70 -11.29
CA GLY A 80 21.70 -0.32 -11.19
C GLY A 80 22.68 -0.22 -12.35
N TYR A 81 23.63 -1.15 -12.41
CA TYR A 81 24.74 -1.16 -13.39
C TYR A 81 24.30 -1.00 -14.85
N ARG A 82 23.28 -1.72 -15.28
CA ARG A 82 22.77 -1.66 -16.68
C ARG A 82 21.27 -1.43 -16.77
N THR A 83 20.62 -1.32 -15.64
CA THR A 83 19.17 -1.22 -15.57
C THR A 83 18.75 0.02 -14.81
N LYS A 84 17.81 0.74 -15.38
CA LYS A 84 17.09 1.80 -14.67
C LYS A 84 15.64 1.39 -14.61
N TYR A 85 15.12 1.30 -13.41
CA TYR A 85 13.71 1.03 -13.13
C TYR A 85 13.04 2.29 -12.61
N VAL A 86 11.86 2.57 -13.13
CA VAL A 86 10.99 3.66 -12.65
C VAL A 86 9.62 3.07 -12.37
N SER A 87 9.06 3.42 -11.23
CA SER A 87 7.70 3.06 -10.84
C SER A 87 6.97 4.29 -10.34
N GLU A 88 5.78 4.50 -10.86
CA GLU A 88 4.86 5.57 -10.46
C GLU A 88 3.51 4.96 -10.13
N ILE A 89 2.99 5.27 -8.95
CA ILE A 89 1.72 4.75 -8.50
C ILE A 89 0.89 5.91 -7.97
N ALA A 90 -0.36 5.98 -8.39
CA ALA A 90 -1.36 6.86 -7.84
C ALA A 90 -2.58 6.02 -7.41
N THR A 91 -3.03 6.20 -6.18
CA THR A 91 -4.20 5.49 -5.65
C THR A 91 -5.15 6.48 -5.01
N LEU A 92 -6.41 6.39 -5.39
CA LEU A 92 -7.54 7.09 -4.78
C LEU A 92 -8.41 6.07 -4.07
N GLY A 93 -8.69 6.30 -2.79
CA GLY A 93 -9.49 5.40 -1.97
C GLY A 93 -10.57 6.12 -1.19
N THR A 94 -11.59 5.39 -0.80
CA THR A 94 -12.62 5.84 0.12
C THR A 94 -13.01 4.70 1.04
N SER A 95 -13.32 5.02 2.29
CA SER A 95 -13.86 4.06 3.24
C SER A 95 -14.93 4.70 4.10
N ARG A 96 -15.94 3.91 4.44
CA ARG A 96 -17.04 4.34 5.29
C ARG A 96 -17.54 3.20 6.16
N SER A 97 -17.84 3.53 7.40
CA SER A 97 -18.51 2.63 8.35
C SER A 97 -19.98 2.98 8.43
N PHE A 98 -20.84 1.97 8.33
CA PHE A 98 -22.29 2.09 8.39
C PHE A 98 -22.83 1.38 9.62
N LEU A 99 -24.08 1.68 9.96
CA LEU A 99 -24.81 1.18 11.11
C LEU A 99 -24.36 1.79 12.45
N LYS A 100 -25.28 1.81 13.43
CA LYS A 100 -25.07 2.46 14.74
C LYS A 100 -23.85 1.94 15.50
N GLU A 101 -23.50 0.67 15.31
CA GLU A 101 -22.35 0.03 15.96
C GLU A 101 -21.11 -0.05 15.04
N LYS A 102 -21.16 0.62 13.87
CA LYS A 102 -20.08 0.56 12.83
C LYS A 102 -19.74 -0.87 12.42
N ASN A 103 -20.76 -1.74 12.42
CA ASN A 103 -20.59 -3.16 12.14
C ASN A 103 -20.44 -3.47 10.64
N LEU A 104 -20.80 -2.55 9.75
CA LEU A 104 -20.66 -2.68 8.31
C LEU A 104 -19.61 -1.67 7.85
N ASN A 105 -18.48 -2.16 7.34
CA ASN A 105 -17.44 -1.35 6.75
C ASN A 105 -17.39 -1.59 5.23
N PHE A 106 -17.28 -0.53 4.49
CA PHE A 106 -17.14 -0.55 3.04
C PHE A 106 -15.90 0.24 2.66
N SER A 107 -15.11 -0.27 1.71
CA SER A 107 -14.04 0.49 1.10
C SER A 107 -13.98 0.25 -0.40
N ALA A 108 -13.54 1.26 -1.12
CA ALA A 108 -13.29 1.18 -2.55
C ALA A 108 -12.00 1.95 -2.86
N SER A 109 -11.22 1.44 -3.80
CA SER A 109 -10.04 2.13 -4.29
C SER A 109 -9.83 1.91 -5.78
N VAL A 110 -9.18 2.90 -6.41
CA VAL A 110 -8.71 2.82 -7.79
C VAL A 110 -7.25 3.19 -7.80
N SER A 111 -6.44 2.40 -8.47
CA SER A 111 -5.00 2.60 -8.58
C SER A 111 -4.56 2.63 -10.05
N LEU A 112 -3.64 3.54 -10.35
CA LEU A 112 -2.93 3.61 -11.60
C LEU A 112 -1.45 3.40 -11.32
N CYS A 113 -0.83 2.43 -12.00
CA CYS A 113 0.57 2.11 -11.82
C CYS A 113 1.28 2.12 -13.18
N TYR A 114 2.36 2.88 -13.27
CA TYR A 114 3.27 2.90 -14.41
C TYR A 114 4.62 2.35 -13.97
N ASN A 115 5.11 1.36 -14.70
CA ASN A 115 6.41 0.74 -14.49
C ASN A 115 7.22 0.79 -15.78
N GLU A 116 8.47 1.24 -15.69
CA GLU A 116 9.40 1.28 -16.80
C GLU A 116 10.72 0.64 -16.42
N ILE A 117 11.17 -0.33 -17.21
CA ILE A 117 12.57 -0.77 -17.25
C ILE A 117 13.18 -0.15 -18.50
N LYS A 118 14.07 0.83 -18.30
CA LYS A 118 14.63 1.62 -19.40
C LYS A 118 15.19 0.73 -20.51
N ARG A 119 14.78 0.98 -21.75
CA ARG A 119 15.15 0.25 -22.98
C ARG A 119 14.62 -1.20 -23.07
N GLN A 120 13.81 -1.65 -22.14
CA GLN A 120 13.29 -3.04 -22.14
C GLN A 120 11.78 -3.08 -22.21
N SER A 121 11.09 -2.51 -21.24
CA SER A 121 9.63 -2.62 -21.14
C SER A 121 9.02 -1.40 -20.45
N LYS A 122 7.78 -1.10 -20.84
CA LYS A 122 6.90 -0.15 -20.16
C LYS A 122 5.57 -0.84 -19.94
N ARG A 123 5.06 -0.75 -18.74
CA ARG A 123 3.77 -1.33 -18.37
C ARG A 123 2.92 -0.28 -17.67
N LEU A 124 1.69 -0.16 -18.13
CA LEU A 124 0.63 0.60 -17.45
C LEU A 124 -0.38 -0.40 -16.90
N SER A 125 -0.77 -0.24 -15.65
CA SER A 125 -1.83 -1.03 -15.04
C SER A 125 -2.85 -0.14 -14.35
N LEU A 126 -4.12 -0.53 -14.49
CA LEU A 126 -5.26 0.04 -13.80
C LEU A 126 -5.83 -1.02 -12.87
N GLY A 127 -5.92 -0.71 -11.58
CA GLY A 127 -6.54 -1.55 -10.57
C GLY A 127 -7.76 -0.89 -9.96
N ALA A 128 -8.75 -1.67 -9.61
CA ALA A 128 -9.89 -1.24 -8.81
C ALA A 128 -10.23 -2.34 -7.80
N ASP A 129 -10.40 -1.96 -6.54
CA ASP A 129 -10.74 -2.85 -5.44
C ASP A 129 -11.96 -2.34 -4.70
N ILE A 130 -12.84 -3.26 -4.36
CA ILE A 130 -14.03 -3.00 -3.53
C ILE A 130 -14.05 -4.05 -2.45
N SER A 131 -14.20 -3.62 -1.20
CA SER A 131 -14.37 -4.54 -0.08
C SER A 131 -15.53 -4.12 0.81
N ALA A 132 -16.20 -5.12 1.38
CA ALA A 132 -17.20 -4.94 2.40
C ALA A 132 -16.99 -5.96 3.51
N SER A 133 -17.16 -5.55 4.76
CA SER A 133 -17.12 -6.44 5.91
C SER A 133 -18.27 -6.14 6.86
N TYR A 134 -18.93 -7.20 7.35
CA TYR A 134 -20.02 -7.10 8.30
C TYR A 134 -19.73 -7.95 9.52
N THR A 135 -19.80 -7.35 10.71
CA THR A 135 -19.60 -8.04 11.98
C THR A 135 -20.93 -8.17 12.74
N LEU A 136 -21.36 -9.40 12.99
CA LEU A 136 -22.56 -9.71 13.72
C LEU A 136 -22.23 -10.23 15.12
N LYS A 137 -22.81 -9.62 16.14
CA LYS A 137 -22.67 -10.02 17.57
C LYS A 137 -21.20 -10.10 18.04
N LYS A 138 -20.27 -9.38 17.37
CA LYS A 138 -18.83 -9.37 17.65
C LYS A 138 -18.10 -10.72 17.49
N VAL A 139 -18.80 -11.76 17.06
CA VAL A 139 -18.24 -13.13 16.91
C VAL A 139 -18.30 -13.65 15.48
N HIS A 140 -19.21 -13.17 14.65
CA HIS A 140 -19.34 -13.55 13.26
C HIS A 140 -18.88 -12.40 12.37
N MET A 141 -17.92 -12.63 11.53
CA MET A 141 -17.46 -11.65 10.53
C MET A 141 -17.62 -12.23 9.13
N PHE A 142 -18.36 -11.53 8.31
CA PHE A 142 -18.50 -11.80 6.87
C PHE A 142 -17.72 -10.74 6.14
N SER A 143 -16.87 -11.14 5.19
CA SER A 143 -16.16 -10.19 4.35
C SER A 143 -16.18 -10.63 2.90
N THR A 144 -16.31 -9.66 2.01
CA THR A 144 -16.20 -9.85 0.57
C THR A 144 -15.19 -8.87 0.03
N ASN A 145 -14.43 -9.33 -0.95
CA ASN A 145 -13.49 -8.49 -1.68
C ASN A 145 -13.62 -8.81 -3.17
N ALA A 146 -13.73 -7.78 -3.99
CA ALA A 146 -13.71 -7.88 -5.43
C ALA A 146 -12.60 -6.99 -5.96
N SER A 147 -11.72 -7.54 -6.81
CA SER A 147 -10.66 -6.79 -7.46
C SER A 147 -10.71 -6.95 -8.98
N PHE A 148 -10.39 -5.87 -9.65
CA PHE A 148 -10.23 -5.80 -11.10
C PHE A 148 -8.86 -5.21 -11.39
N ASN A 149 -8.08 -5.88 -12.24
CA ASN A 149 -6.79 -5.40 -12.70
C ASN A 149 -6.68 -5.54 -14.22
N GLN A 150 -6.29 -4.47 -14.86
CA GLN A 150 -6.00 -4.44 -16.29
C GLN A 150 -4.55 -4.02 -16.51
N TYR A 151 -3.82 -4.80 -17.28
CA TYR A 151 -2.42 -4.57 -17.60
C TYR A 151 -2.26 -4.33 -19.10
N GLY A 152 -1.49 -3.31 -19.45
CA GLY A 152 -1.12 -3.03 -20.81
C GLY A 152 0.39 -2.83 -20.94
N ASP A 153 1.05 -3.59 -21.81
CA ASP A 153 2.46 -3.36 -22.13
C ASP A 153 2.56 -2.32 -23.25
N VAL A 154 3.24 -1.22 -22.97
CA VAL A 154 3.58 -0.19 -23.96
C VAL A 154 4.92 -0.56 -24.58
N ASN A 155 4.90 -1.22 -25.75
CA ASN A 155 6.13 -1.68 -26.41
C ASN A 155 7.01 -0.53 -26.90
N ILE A 156 8.29 -0.57 -26.53
CA ILE A 156 9.32 0.32 -27.06
C ILE A 156 9.89 -0.23 -28.38
N THR A 157 9.83 -1.52 -28.59
CA THR A 157 10.23 -2.18 -29.84
C THR A 157 9.00 -2.51 -30.68
N LYS A 158 9.07 -2.23 -31.99
CA LYS A 158 8.00 -2.39 -32.99
C LYS A 158 7.42 -3.82 -33.14
N THR A 159 7.73 -4.73 -32.26
CA THR A 159 7.20 -6.07 -32.26
C THR A 159 5.86 -6.09 -31.52
N LYS A 160 4.78 -6.29 -32.26
CA LYS A 160 3.40 -6.35 -31.78
C LYS A 160 3.19 -7.50 -30.78
N SER A 161 3.45 -7.29 -29.51
CA SER A 161 2.86 -8.11 -28.46
C SER A 161 2.28 -7.17 -27.39
N ASN A 162 1.12 -6.58 -27.69
CA ASN A 162 0.28 -5.96 -26.68
C ASN A 162 -0.36 -7.09 -25.87
N LEU A 163 0.32 -7.56 -24.83
CA LEU A 163 -0.27 -8.43 -23.83
C LEU A 163 -1.16 -7.56 -22.94
N ASN A 164 -2.40 -7.37 -23.37
CA ASN A 164 -3.43 -6.84 -22.48
C ASN A 164 -3.98 -8.03 -21.69
N CYS A 165 -3.77 -8.03 -20.41
CA CYS A 165 -4.33 -9.03 -19.49
C CYS A 165 -5.33 -8.32 -18.57
N THR A 166 -6.46 -8.96 -18.33
CA THR A 166 -7.47 -8.50 -17.39
C THR A 166 -7.71 -9.59 -16.38
N ASP A 167 -7.51 -9.28 -15.11
CA ASP A 167 -7.75 -10.18 -13.99
C ASP A 167 -8.93 -9.66 -13.17
N ILE A 168 -9.89 -10.54 -12.90
CA ILE A 168 -11.00 -10.27 -11.99
C ILE A 168 -10.99 -11.34 -10.92
N SER A 169 -11.00 -10.92 -9.67
CA SER A 169 -11.12 -11.83 -8.54
C SER A 169 -12.23 -11.41 -7.59
N VAL A 170 -12.94 -12.39 -7.06
CA VAL A 170 -13.93 -12.19 -6.00
C VAL A 170 -13.69 -13.21 -4.91
N SER A 171 -13.61 -12.75 -3.68
CA SER A 171 -13.45 -13.60 -2.51
C SER A 171 -14.56 -13.35 -1.49
N LEU A 172 -15.03 -14.41 -0.87
CA LEU A 172 -15.97 -14.38 0.24
C LEU A 172 -15.33 -15.11 1.41
N ASN A 173 -15.28 -14.46 2.56
CA ASN A 173 -14.71 -15.03 3.77
C ASN A 173 -15.71 -14.95 4.92
N TYR A 174 -15.75 -16.00 5.73
CA TYR A 174 -16.49 -16.05 6.97
C TYR A 174 -15.55 -16.43 8.10
N THR A 175 -15.57 -15.66 9.17
CA THR A 175 -14.78 -15.92 10.37
C THR A 175 -15.70 -15.97 11.57
N TYR A 176 -15.56 -17.01 12.38
CA TYR A 176 -16.23 -17.16 13.65
C TYR A 176 -15.21 -17.16 14.77
N THR A 177 -15.35 -16.22 15.70
CA THR A 177 -14.47 -16.11 16.88
C THR A 177 -15.25 -16.62 18.10
N PHE A 178 -14.70 -17.61 18.79
CA PHE A 178 -15.25 -18.16 20.02
C PHE A 178 -14.20 -18.17 21.14
N THR A 179 -14.67 -17.98 22.37
CA THR A 179 -13.82 -18.08 23.56
C THR A 179 -13.91 -19.48 24.10
N LEU A 180 -12.81 -20.22 24.03
CA LEU A 180 -12.75 -21.62 24.46
C LEU A 180 -12.72 -21.75 25.99
N LEU A 181 -12.19 -20.77 26.70
CA LEU A 181 -12.03 -20.78 28.15
C LEU A 181 -12.00 -19.36 28.70
N GLU A 182 -12.91 -19.01 29.59
CA GLU A 182 -12.86 -17.78 30.39
C GLU A 182 -12.53 -18.15 31.85
N ILE A 183 -11.25 -18.00 32.21
CA ILE A 183 -10.79 -18.22 33.60
C ILE A 183 -11.09 -16.95 34.41
N LYS A 184 -12.21 -16.92 35.10
CA LYS A 184 -12.49 -15.87 36.08
C LYS A 184 -11.65 -16.15 37.32
N ARG A 185 -10.53 -15.44 37.54
CA ARG A 185 -9.86 -15.40 38.83
C ARG A 185 -10.81 -14.76 39.86
N LYS A 186 -11.33 -15.53 40.81
CA LYS A 186 -11.94 -15.00 42.02
C LYS A 186 -10.88 -14.18 42.74
N ALA A 187 -11.07 -12.87 42.82
CA ALA A 187 -10.30 -12.03 43.73
C ALA A 187 -10.56 -12.54 45.13
N ASN A 188 -9.56 -13.11 45.79
CA ASN A 188 -9.61 -13.39 47.24
C ASN A 188 -9.79 -12.03 47.93
N LYS A 189 -10.98 -11.78 48.45
CA LYS A 189 -11.19 -10.77 49.48
C LYS A 189 -10.58 -11.34 50.74
N ASP A 190 -9.31 -11.01 50.98
CA ASP A 190 -8.72 -11.21 52.27
C ASP A 190 -9.47 -10.32 53.30
N LYS A 191 -10.20 -11.01 54.14
CA LYS A 191 -10.79 -10.44 55.38
C LYS A 191 -9.61 -10.02 56.29
N LYS A 192 -9.58 -8.77 56.63
CA LYS A 192 -9.10 -8.32 57.92
C LYS A 192 -10.17 -7.52 58.61
#